data_d9e70f50b2189f85da24bd86e7a8f5fa
#
_entry.id   d9e70f50b2189f85da24bd86e7a8f5fa
#
_cell.length_a   1.000
_cell.length_b   1.000
_cell.length_c   1.000
_cell.angle_alpha   90.00
_cell.angle_beta   90.00
_cell.angle_gamma   90.00
#
_symmetry.space_group_name_H-M   'P 1'
#
loop_
_entity.id
_entity.type
_entity.pdbx_description
1 polymer ?
#
loop_
_entity_poly.entity_id
_entity_poly.type
_entity_poly.pdbx_seq_one_letter_code
_entity_poly.pdbx_strand_id
1 'polypeptide(L)'
;MADRIPVIDLAPIISGDPGAKIKVAMELGSAAQTLGFAVVAGHGIDPIIGAELRDAALRFFDFPLEEKLVIRRPKNDQNRGYIPYGEETLVRMAGGSSPPDYKEVFAIGPDNIPDEPYFTGPGSYPSFAPNLWPVAPINLRSCMLAYWEKMEALMRTIHGYKKMLPQLKIKKRDPFKESYLLAIWSTMSDSKDDVMI
;
A
#
# COMPACT_ATOMS: atom_id res chain seq x y z
N MET A 1 26.89 4.78 -0.44
CA MET A 1 25.46 4.58 -0.08
C MET A 1 24.67 5.71 -0.73
N ALA A 2 23.50 5.47 -1.26
CA ALA A 2 22.66 6.56 -1.79
C ALA A 2 22.12 7.37 -0.61
N ASP A 3 22.46 8.66 -0.55
CA ASP A 3 22.05 9.56 0.55
C ASP A 3 20.57 10.02 0.43
N ARG A 4 19.88 9.59 -0.61
CA ARG A 4 18.48 9.98 -0.89
C ARG A 4 17.70 8.81 -1.47
N ILE A 5 16.41 8.74 -1.14
CA ILE A 5 15.47 7.83 -1.79
C ILE A 5 15.35 8.27 -3.26
N PRO A 6 15.54 7.37 -4.24
CA PRO A 6 15.44 7.71 -5.65
C PRO A 6 14.00 8.07 -6.03
N VAL A 7 13.84 9.11 -6.83
CA VAL A 7 12.57 9.50 -7.48
C VAL A 7 12.58 8.99 -8.90
N ILE A 8 11.58 8.19 -9.27
CA ILE A 8 11.47 7.53 -10.58
C ILE A 8 10.27 8.10 -11.32
N ASP A 9 10.51 8.76 -12.46
CA ASP A 9 9.44 9.35 -13.27
C ASP A 9 8.77 8.29 -14.15
N LEU A 10 7.47 8.11 -13.97
CA LEU A 10 6.63 7.18 -14.73
C LEU A 10 5.94 7.84 -15.94
N ALA A 11 5.96 9.16 -16.07
CA ALA A 11 5.26 9.87 -17.14
C ALA A 11 5.64 9.37 -18.56
N PRO A 12 6.92 9.07 -18.87
CA PRO A 12 7.28 8.56 -20.19
C PRO A 12 6.66 7.20 -20.50
N ILE A 13 6.41 6.37 -19.48
CA ILE A 13 5.76 5.07 -19.67
C ILE A 13 4.26 5.24 -19.89
N ILE A 14 3.65 6.11 -19.12
CA ILE A 14 2.21 6.39 -19.20
C ILE A 14 1.86 7.01 -20.54
N SER A 15 2.73 7.85 -21.09
CA SER A 15 2.60 8.43 -22.43
C SER A 15 2.90 7.44 -23.58
N GLY A 16 3.33 6.21 -23.25
CA GLY A 16 3.51 5.14 -24.25
C GLY A 16 4.89 5.11 -24.92
N ASP A 17 5.89 5.79 -24.37
CA ASP A 17 7.27 5.73 -24.92
C ASP A 17 7.87 4.32 -24.80
N PRO A 18 8.12 3.63 -25.93
CA PRO A 18 8.66 2.27 -25.88
C PRO A 18 10.08 2.18 -25.30
N GLY A 19 10.87 3.25 -25.45
CA GLY A 19 12.24 3.32 -24.92
C GLY A 19 12.30 3.51 -23.42
N ALA A 20 11.31 4.17 -22.84
CA ALA A 20 11.24 4.47 -21.41
C ALA A 20 11.06 3.22 -20.53
N LYS A 21 10.40 2.18 -21.07
CA LYS A 21 10.10 0.95 -20.30
C LYS A 21 11.34 0.30 -19.71
N ILE A 22 12.38 0.14 -20.50
CA ILE A 22 13.64 -0.51 -20.07
C ILE A 22 14.32 0.37 -19.01
N LYS A 23 14.42 1.67 -19.27
CA LYS A 23 15.04 2.62 -18.34
C LYS A 23 14.37 2.58 -16.96
N VAL A 24 13.04 2.74 -16.91
CA VAL A 24 12.28 2.73 -15.67
C VAL A 24 12.35 1.37 -14.96
N ALA A 25 12.29 0.25 -15.69
CA ALA A 25 12.48 -1.07 -15.11
C ALA A 25 13.87 -1.21 -14.44
N MET A 26 14.92 -0.68 -15.05
CA MET A 26 16.27 -0.68 -14.47
C MET A 26 16.36 0.20 -13.23
N GLU A 27 15.77 1.39 -13.23
CA GLU A 27 15.75 2.30 -12.08
C GLU A 27 14.98 1.70 -10.90
N LEU A 28 13.78 1.13 -11.13
CA LEU A 28 13.01 0.39 -10.12
C LEU A 28 13.79 -0.81 -9.58
N GLY A 29 14.43 -1.58 -10.47
CA GLY A 29 15.24 -2.73 -10.07
C GLY A 29 16.46 -2.33 -9.24
N SER A 30 17.12 -1.24 -9.57
CA SER A 30 18.25 -0.68 -8.81
C SER A 30 17.80 -0.20 -7.44
N ALA A 31 16.71 0.57 -7.36
CA ALA A 31 16.16 1.05 -6.10
C ALA A 31 15.79 -0.10 -5.17
N ALA A 32 15.11 -1.13 -5.69
CA ALA A 32 14.72 -2.31 -4.92
C ALA A 32 15.92 -3.12 -4.39
N GLN A 33 17.03 -3.16 -5.13
CA GLN A 33 18.23 -3.90 -4.72
C GLN A 33 19.12 -3.13 -3.74
N THR A 34 19.10 -1.80 -3.79
CA THR A 34 19.99 -0.96 -2.97
C THR A 34 19.32 -0.53 -1.68
N LEU A 35 18.21 0.18 -1.76
CA LEU A 35 17.50 0.76 -0.62
C LEU A 35 16.23 -0.02 -0.23
N GLY A 36 15.60 -0.72 -1.19
CA GLY A 36 14.29 -1.34 -0.99
C GLY A 36 13.11 -0.37 -1.12
N PHE A 37 13.37 0.91 -1.41
CA PHE A 37 12.37 1.99 -1.50
C PHE A 37 12.62 2.87 -2.72
N ALA A 38 11.55 3.40 -3.29
CA ALA A 38 11.57 4.44 -4.31
C ALA A 38 10.36 5.36 -4.14
N VAL A 39 10.50 6.61 -4.57
CA VAL A 39 9.37 7.52 -4.82
C VAL A 39 9.07 7.45 -6.31
N VAL A 40 7.80 7.35 -6.68
CA VAL A 40 7.37 7.45 -8.07
C VAL A 40 6.67 8.78 -8.31
N ALA A 41 7.06 9.46 -9.39
CA ALA A 41 6.47 10.70 -9.85
C ALA A 41 5.84 10.50 -11.24
N GLY A 42 5.06 11.45 -11.71
CA GLY A 42 4.48 11.42 -13.06
C GLY A 42 3.51 10.24 -13.29
N HIS A 43 2.94 9.70 -12.24
CA HIS A 43 2.05 8.53 -12.26
C HIS A 43 0.64 8.82 -12.79
N GLY A 44 0.29 10.09 -13.05
CA GLY A 44 -1.00 10.48 -13.64
C GLY A 44 -2.23 10.36 -12.72
N ILE A 45 -2.03 10.10 -11.42
CA ILE A 45 -3.13 10.08 -10.44
C ILE A 45 -3.39 11.51 -9.99
N ASP A 46 -4.66 11.93 -10.06
CA ASP A 46 -5.08 13.26 -9.62
C ASP A 46 -4.82 13.44 -8.12
N PRO A 47 -4.03 14.45 -7.70
CA PRO A 47 -3.73 14.71 -6.29
C PRO A 47 -4.98 14.93 -5.41
N ILE A 48 -6.10 15.36 -6.01
CA ILE A 48 -7.36 15.57 -5.27
C ILE A 48 -7.83 14.28 -4.61
N ILE A 49 -7.62 13.12 -5.24
CA ILE A 49 -8.03 11.81 -4.70
C ILE A 49 -7.31 11.52 -3.37
N GLY A 50 -6.02 11.82 -3.31
CA GLY A 50 -5.24 11.69 -2.08
C GLY A 50 -5.65 12.70 -1.02
N ALA A 51 -5.92 13.95 -1.41
CA ALA A 51 -6.35 15.00 -0.49
C ALA A 51 -7.73 14.70 0.14
N GLU A 52 -8.69 14.25 -0.67
CA GLU A 52 -10.03 13.86 -0.18
C GLU A 52 -9.95 12.66 0.78
N LEU A 53 -9.13 11.66 0.46
CA LEU A 53 -8.89 10.54 1.36
C LEU A 53 -8.29 11.00 2.68
N ARG A 54 -7.28 11.87 2.62
CA ARG A 54 -6.62 12.41 3.80
C ARG A 54 -7.62 13.11 4.72
N ASP A 55 -8.43 14.00 4.16
CA ASP A 55 -9.41 14.74 4.94
C ASP A 55 -10.47 13.83 5.57
N ALA A 56 -10.92 12.81 4.85
CA ALA A 56 -11.85 11.81 5.38
C ALA A 56 -11.19 10.95 6.48
N ALA A 57 -9.95 10.54 6.29
CA ALA A 57 -9.21 9.75 7.27
C ALA A 57 -8.92 10.54 8.56
N LEU A 58 -8.50 11.80 8.45
CA LEU A 58 -8.29 12.66 9.63
C LEU A 58 -9.59 12.81 10.44
N ARG A 59 -10.72 13.08 9.79
CA ARG A 59 -12.02 13.14 10.48
C ARG A 59 -12.38 11.82 11.19
N PHE A 60 -12.05 10.67 10.60
CA PHE A 60 -12.27 9.38 11.25
C PHE A 60 -11.38 9.21 12.48
N PHE A 61 -10.09 9.56 12.39
CA PHE A 61 -9.17 9.42 13.53
C PHE A 61 -9.48 10.41 14.66
N ASP A 62 -10.11 11.54 14.37
CA ASP A 62 -10.57 12.51 15.37
C ASP A 62 -11.82 12.05 16.17
N PHE A 63 -12.47 10.94 15.76
CA PHE A 63 -13.61 10.41 16.51
C PHE A 63 -13.20 9.87 17.89
N PRO A 64 -14.12 9.88 18.86
CA PRO A 64 -13.97 9.21 20.14
C PRO A 64 -13.55 7.74 19.94
N LEU A 65 -12.75 7.23 20.87
CA LEU A 65 -12.22 5.87 20.78
C LEU A 65 -13.34 4.81 20.67
N GLU A 66 -14.42 4.97 21.42
CA GLU A 66 -15.58 4.09 21.43
C GLU A 66 -16.25 3.97 20.06
N GLU A 67 -16.30 5.04 19.27
CA GLU A 67 -16.86 5.02 17.92
C GLU A 67 -15.92 4.27 16.94
N LYS A 68 -14.61 4.45 17.08
CA LYS A 68 -13.61 3.73 16.27
C LYS A 68 -13.57 2.24 16.61
N LEU A 69 -13.77 1.87 17.88
CA LEU A 69 -13.78 0.48 18.34
C LEU A 69 -14.92 -0.37 17.77
N VAL A 70 -16.00 0.24 17.28
CA VAL A 70 -17.11 -0.48 16.61
C VAL A 70 -16.61 -1.30 15.42
N ILE A 71 -15.59 -0.82 14.74
CA ILE A 71 -14.97 -1.50 13.59
C ILE A 71 -13.55 -2.00 13.90
N ARG A 72 -13.27 -2.27 15.16
CA ARG A 72 -12.00 -2.88 15.55
C ARG A 72 -11.80 -4.21 14.83
N ARG A 73 -10.57 -4.47 14.39
CA ARG A 73 -10.22 -5.78 13.80
C ARG A 73 -10.62 -6.92 14.75
N PRO A 74 -11.32 -7.96 14.25
CA PRO A 74 -11.82 -9.04 15.12
C PRO A 74 -10.71 -9.93 15.71
N LYS A 75 -9.59 -10.05 15.00
CA LYS A 75 -8.44 -10.89 15.39
C LYS A 75 -7.14 -10.17 15.13
N ASN A 76 -6.11 -10.47 15.91
CA ASN A 76 -4.80 -9.81 15.84
C ASN A 76 -4.04 -10.07 14.54
N ASP A 77 -4.33 -11.18 13.85
CA ASP A 77 -3.75 -11.54 12.57
C ASP A 77 -4.55 -11.02 11.36
N GLN A 78 -5.73 -10.42 11.60
CA GLN A 78 -6.55 -9.83 10.55
C GLN A 78 -6.14 -8.38 10.28
N ASN A 79 -5.77 -8.08 9.05
CA ASN A 79 -5.41 -6.73 8.64
C ASN A 79 -6.60 -6.04 7.95
N ARG A 80 -7.73 -5.92 8.67
CA ARG A 80 -8.96 -5.23 8.23
C ARG A 80 -9.62 -4.57 9.42
N GLY A 81 -9.99 -3.29 9.26
CA GLY A 81 -10.65 -2.51 10.30
C GLY A 81 -9.68 -1.66 11.12
N TYR A 82 -10.16 -1.17 12.25
CA TYR A 82 -9.43 -0.29 13.13
C TYR A 82 -8.51 -1.06 14.09
N ILE A 83 -7.30 -0.58 14.23
CA ILE A 83 -6.30 -1.07 15.18
C ILE A 83 -6.01 0.09 16.14
N PRO A 84 -6.37 -0.05 17.42
CA PRO A 84 -6.16 0.99 18.42
C PRO A 84 -4.69 1.34 18.64
N TYR A 85 -4.49 2.55 19.17
CA TYR A 85 -3.18 3.05 19.57
C TYR A 85 -2.46 2.06 20.50
N GLY A 86 -1.22 1.75 20.19
CA GLY A 86 -0.39 0.89 21.01
C GLY A 86 -0.70 -0.61 20.93
N GLU A 87 -1.51 -1.07 19.98
CA GLU A 87 -1.81 -2.52 19.82
C GLU A 87 -0.96 -3.22 18.76
N GLU A 88 -0.31 -2.48 17.91
CA GLU A 88 0.53 -3.05 16.84
C GLU A 88 2.00 -2.97 17.18
N THR A 89 2.74 -4.01 16.83
CA THR A 89 4.20 -4.04 16.88
C THR A 89 4.72 -5.01 15.83
N LEU A 90 5.65 -4.54 14.99
CA LEU A 90 6.30 -5.36 13.97
C LEU A 90 7.08 -6.54 14.57
N VAL A 91 7.64 -6.37 15.76
CA VAL A 91 8.45 -7.39 16.43
C VAL A 91 7.62 -8.58 16.88
N ARG A 92 6.34 -8.39 17.23
CA ARG A 92 5.42 -9.52 17.56
C ARG A 92 5.15 -10.39 16.35
N MET A 93 5.05 -9.80 15.15
CA MET A 93 4.88 -10.57 13.92
C MET A 93 6.09 -11.46 13.62
N ALA A 94 7.27 -11.08 14.11
CA ALA A 94 8.52 -11.84 14.02
C ALA A 94 8.78 -12.75 15.23
N GLY A 95 7.81 -12.91 16.14
CA GLY A 95 7.96 -13.77 17.34
C GLY A 95 8.79 -13.15 18.49
N GLY A 96 9.10 -11.87 18.41
CA GLY A 96 9.84 -11.13 19.43
C GLY A 96 8.95 -10.32 20.38
N SER A 97 9.58 -9.60 21.31
CA SER A 97 8.93 -8.66 22.23
C SER A 97 9.53 -7.28 22.07
N SER A 98 8.69 -6.27 21.87
CA SER A 98 9.06 -4.86 21.89
C SER A 98 7.90 -4.04 22.46
N PRO A 99 8.16 -2.80 22.93
CA PRO A 99 7.09 -1.87 23.22
C PRO A 99 6.16 -1.70 22.02
N PRO A 100 4.86 -1.44 22.23
CA PRO A 100 3.92 -1.21 21.15
C PRO A 100 4.26 0.05 20.36
N ASP A 101 3.93 0.06 19.07
CA ASP A 101 4.07 1.23 18.22
C ASP A 101 3.09 2.33 18.66
N TYR A 102 3.57 3.56 18.72
CA TYR A 102 2.76 4.74 19.06
C TYR A 102 1.96 5.22 17.85
N LYS A 103 1.09 4.36 17.34
CA LYS A 103 0.20 4.65 16.21
C LYS A 103 -1.15 3.95 16.37
N GLU A 104 -2.16 4.49 15.73
CA GLU A 104 -3.41 3.83 15.43
C GLU A 104 -3.53 3.64 13.92
N VAL A 105 -4.26 2.63 13.46
CA VAL A 105 -4.33 2.26 12.04
C VAL A 105 -5.75 1.93 11.65
N PHE A 106 -6.16 2.33 10.45
CA PHE A 106 -7.34 1.80 9.80
C PHE A 106 -6.93 1.12 8.50
N ALA A 107 -7.17 -0.18 8.41
CA ALA A 107 -6.72 -1.02 7.30
C ALA A 107 -7.88 -1.56 6.47
N ILE A 108 -7.71 -1.53 5.15
CA ILE A 108 -8.63 -2.15 4.18
C ILE A 108 -7.88 -3.10 3.26
N GLY A 109 -8.63 -3.89 2.52
CA GLY A 109 -8.17 -4.70 1.40
C GLY A 109 -9.11 -4.59 0.21
N PRO A 110 -8.97 -5.46 -0.80
CA PRO A 110 -9.89 -5.48 -1.93
C PRO A 110 -11.34 -5.63 -1.45
N ASP A 111 -12.26 -4.85 -2.01
CA ASP A 111 -13.70 -4.93 -1.68
C ASP A 111 -14.40 -5.97 -2.56
N ASN A 112 -13.87 -6.21 -3.76
CA ASN A 112 -14.34 -7.20 -4.72
C ASN A 112 -13.47 -8.46 -4.65
N ILE A 113 -13.80 -9.37 -3.75
CA ILE A 113 -13.11 -10.67 -3.62
C ILE A 113 -13.84 -11.66 -4.53
N PRO A 114 -13.16 -12.33 -5.50
CA PRO A 114 -13.77 -13.35 -6.31
C PRO A 114 -14.31 -14.52 -5.48
N ASP A 115 -15.50 -15.04 -5.86
CA ASP A 115 -16.07 -16.23 -5.20
C ASP A 115 -15.43 -17.51 -5.75
N GLU A 116 -14.12 -17.65 -5.51
CA GLU A 116 -13.34 -18.82 -5.91
C GLU A 116 -12.69 -19.45 -4.67
N PRO A 117 -12.47 -20.77 -4.65
CA PRO A 117 -11.92 -21.49 -3.48
C PRO A 117 -10.59 -20.92 -2.95
N TYR A 118 -9.77 -20.33 -3.81
CA TYR A 118 -8.53 -19.68 -3.41
C TYR A 118 -8.78 -18.46 -2.51
N PHE A 119 -9.82 -17.67 -2.78
CA PHE A 119 -10.14 -16.44 -2.05
C PHE A 119 -11.11 -16.65 -0.89
N THR A 120 -11.91 -17.73 -0.91
CA THR A 120 -13.00 -17.98 0.05
C THR A 120 -12.77 -19.22 0.91
N GLY A 121 -11.79 -20.07 0.55
CA GLY A 121 -11.47 -21.29 1.25
C GLY A 121 -10.80 -21.08 2.62
N PRO A 122 -10.60 -22.13 3.41
CA PRO A 122 -10.05 -22.06 4.76
C PRO A 122 -8.67 -21.38 4.86
N GLY A 123 -7.88 -21.42 3.80
CA GLY A 123 -6.55 -20.79 3.73
C GLY A 123 -6.57 -19.32 3.30
N SER A 124 -7.72 -18.77 2.95
CA SER A 124 -7.84 -17.38 2.47
C SER A 124 -7.71 -16.34 3.58
N TYR A 125 -8.13 -16.70 4.78
CA TYR A 125 -7.98 -15.87 5.96
C TYR A 125 -6.50 -15.87 6.43
N PRO A 126 -5.94 -14.75 6.88
CA PRO A 126 -6.55 -13.43 7.09
C PRO A 126 -6.49 -12.49 5.87
N SER A 127 -5.87 -12.93 4.76
CA SER A 127 -5.55 -12.05 3.63
C SER A 127 -6.78 -11.49 2.89
N PHE A 128 -7.84 -12.31 2.80
CA PHE A 128 -9.08 -11.97 2.10
C PHE A 128 -10.28 -11.77 3.03
N ALA A 129 -10.04 -11.38 4.29
CA ALA A 129 -11.10 -11.02 5.19
C ALA A 129 -11.89 -9.80 4.65
N PRO A 130 -13.23 -9.72 4.88
CA PRO A 130 -14.03 -8.59 4.43
C PRO A 130 -13.61 -7.29 5.13
N ASN A 131 -13.79 -6.18 4.44
CA ASN A 131 -13.56 -4.86 5.00
C ASN A 131 -14.59 -4.53 6.08
N LEU A 132 -14.16 -3.80 7.11
CA LEU A 132 -15.00 -3.26 8.15
C LEU A 132 -15.10 -1.75 7.94
N TRP A 133 -16.32 -1.25 7.73
CA TRP A 133 -16.53 0.15 7.40
C TRP A 133 -17.21 0.89 8.54
N PRO A 134 -16.71 2.09 8.93
CA PRO A 134 -17.42 2.93 9.88
C PRO A 134 -18.65 3.56 9.23
N VAL A 135 -19.63 3.92 10.05
CA VAL A 135 -20.82 4.65 9.60
C VAL A 135 -20.47 6.09 9.21
N ALA A 136 -19.50 6.68 9.89
CA ALA A 136 -19.01 8.04 9.66
C ALA A 136 -17.46 8.09 9.66
N PRO A 137 -16.84 9.05 8.97
CA PRO A 137 -17.48 10.00 8.05
C PRO A 137 -18.01 9.28 6.80
N ILE A 138 -19.15 9.73 6.29
CA ILE A 138 -19.92 9.04 5.24
C ILE A 138 -19.14 8.83 3.94
N ASN A 139 -18.17 9.69 3.65
CA ASN A 139 -17.35 9.62 2.45
C ASN A 139 -16.04 8.83 2.61
N LEU A 140 -15.69 8.33 3.80
CA LEU A 140 -14.43 7.61 4.01
C LEU A 140 -14.33 6.38 3.10
N ARG A 141 -15.39 5.56 3.05
CA ARG A 141 -15.40 4.37 2.19
C ARG A 141 -15.18 4.71 0.73
N SER A 142 -15.91 5.68 0.19
CA SER A 142 -15.78 6.07 -1.22
C SER A 142 -14.40 6.63 -1.55
N CYS A 143 -13.84 7.48 -0.68
CA CYS A 143 -12.48 8.02 -0.85
C CYS A 143 -11.42 6.92 -0.80
N MET A 144 -11.51 5.98 0.15
CA MET A 144 -10.58 4.86 0.26
C MET A 144 -10.64 3.94 -0.96
N LEU A 145 -11.83 3.61 -1.44
CA LEU A 145 -11.99 2.75 -2.61
C LEU A 145 -11.52 3.44 -3.89
N ALA A 146 -11.79 4.73 -4.07
CA ALA A 146 -11.29 5.50 -5.21
C ALA A 146 -9.75 5.55 -5.22
N TYR A 147 -9.13 5.79 -4.07
CA TYR A 147 -7.68 5.77 -3.94
C TYR A 147 -7.11 4.37 -4.17
N TRP A 148 -7.74 3.34 -3.60
CA TRP A 148 -7.35 1.94 -3.79
C TRP A 148 -7.32 1.56 -5.27
N GLU A 149 -8.37 1.89 -6.03
CA GLU A 149 -8.44 1.60 -7.48
C GLU A 149 -7.26 2.20 -8.25
N LYS A 150 -6.92 3.46 -7.94
CA LYS A 150 -5.79 4.14 -8.61
C LYS A 150 -4.45 3.52 -8.22
N MET A 151 -4.26 3.21 -6.94
CA MET A 151 -3.05 2.55 -6.46
C MET A 151 -2.91 1.14 -7.04
N GLU A 152 -3.98 0.37 -7.12
CA GLU A 152 -3.96 -0.95 -7.74
C GLU A 152 -3.59 -0.88 -9.22
N ALA A 153 -4.14 0.07 -9.98
CA ALA A 153 -3.79 0.29 -11.38
C ALA A 153 -2.31 0.66 -11.54
N LEU A 154 -1.79 1.56 -10.68
CA LEU A 154 -0.39 1.95 -10.64
C LEU A 154 0.49 0.73 -10.33
N MET A 155 0.12 -0.06 -9.34
CA MET A 155 0.85 -1.27 -8.96
C MET A 155 0.90 -2.31 -10.07
N ARG A 156 -0.21 -2.53 -10.79
CA ARG A 156 -0.24 -3.42 -11.97
C ARG A 156 0.74 -2.94 -13.04
N THR A 157 0.81 -1.63 -13.25
CA THR A 157 1.78 -1.01 -14.17
C THR A 157 3.21 -1.33 -13.73
N ILE A 158 3.57 -1.04 -12.49
CA ILE A 158 4.91 -1.28 -11.93
C ILE A 158 5.27 -2.78 -11.96
N HIS A 159 4.34 -3.67 -11.60
CA HIS A 159 4.54 -5.13 -11.68
C HIS A 159 4.75 -5.63 -13.12
N GLY A 160 4.12 -5.01 -14.11
CA GLY A 160 4.36 -5.31 -15.51
C GLY A 160 5.83 -5.13 -15.89
N TYR A 161 6.49 -4.11 -15.34
CA TYR A 161 7.94 -3.87 -15.57
C TYR A 161 8.83 -4.82 -14.78
N LYS A 162 8.41 -5.25 -13.59
CA LYS A 162 9.13 -6.28 -12.82
C LYS A 162 9.28 -7.58 -13.61
N LYS A 163 8.32 -7.96 -14.44
CA LYS A 163 8.42 -9.13 -15.34
C LYS A 163 9.51 -9.00 -16.39
N MET A 164 9.96 -7.78 -16.68
CA MET A 164 11.08 -7.52 -17.61
C MET A 164 12.45 -7.66 -16.93
N LEU A 165 12.53 -7.59 -15.59
CA LEU A 165 13.79 -7.69 -14.83
C LEU A 165 14.57 -9.00 -15.04
N PRO A 166 13.94 -10.20 -15.21
CA PRO A 166 14.68 -11.43 -15.51
C PRO A 166 15.45 -11.36 -16.83
N GLN A 167 14.93 -10.62 -17.81
CA GLN A 167 15.60 -10.39 -19.10
C GLN A 167 16.84 -9.49 -18.95
N LEU A 168 16.87 -8.68 -17.87
CA LEU A 168 17.98 -7.80 -17.53
C LEU A 168 19.04 -8.47 -16.64
N LYS A 169 19.00 -9.81 -16.47
CA LYS A 169 19.95 -10.61 -15.66
C LYS A 169 20.04 -10.18 -14.19
N ILE A 170 18.99 -9.57 -13.64
CA ILE A 170 18.90 -9.19 -12.24
C ILE A 170 18.63 -10.48 -11.45
N LYS A 171 19.52 -10.84 -10.50
CA LYS A 171 19.39 -12.06 -9.67
C LYS A 171 18.03 -12.07 -8.96
N LYS A 172 17.24 -13.13 -9.19
CA LYS A 172 16.01 -13.37 -8.41
C LYS A 172 16.39 -13.61 -6.95
N ARG A 173 15.84 -12.82 -6.03
CA ARG A 173 15.70 -13.25 -4.63
C ARG A 173 14.57 -14.27 -4.53
N ASP A 174 14.64 -15.14 -3.52
CA ASP A 174 13.68 -16.22 -3.27
C ASP A 174 12.23 -15.67 -3.19
N PRO A 175 11.31 -16.08 -4.07
CA PRO A 175 9.94 -15.56 -4.10
C PRO A 175 9.15 -15.87 -2.82
N PHE A 176 9.53 -16.86 -2.01
CA PHE A 176 8.88 -17.18 -0.74
C PHE A 176 9.33 -16.29 0.44
N LYS A 177 10.46 -15.59 0.32
CA LYS A 177 10.87 -14.55 1.28
C LYS A 177 10.37 -13.16 0.92
N GLU A 178 9.76 -13.02 -0.22
CA GLU A 178 9.25 -11.78 -0.77
C GLU A 178 7.71 -11.75 -0.66
N SER A 179 7.16 -11.94 0.54
CA SER A 179 5.85 -11.38 0.86
C SER A 179 6.02 -9.86 0.86
N TYR A 180 5.85 -9.28 -0.33
CA TYR A 180 5.83 -7.82 -0.45
C TYR A 180 4.63 -7.28 0.28
N LEU A 181 4.82 -6.91 1.53
CA LEU A 181 4.04 -5.85 2.11
C LEU A 181 4.48 -4.58 1.37
N LEU A 182 3.86 -4.30 0.25
CA LEU A 182 3.98 -3.01 -0.37
C LEU A 182 3.16 -2.06 0.51
N ALA A 183 3.81 -1.52 1.52
CA ALA A 183 3.26 -0.41 2.27
C ALA A 183 3.33 0.80 1.36
N ILE A 184 2.22 1.14 0.70
CA ILE A 184 2.08 2.42 0.03
C ILE A 184 1.92 3.44 1.14
N TRP A 185 3.01 4.09 1.49
CA TRP A 185 2.97 5.29 2.31
C TRP A 185 2.78 6.45 1.34
N SER A 186 1.58 7.00 1.27
CA SER A 186 1.47 8.35 0.76
C SER A 186 2.11 9.24 1.82
N THR A 187 3.35 9.62 1.62
CA THR A 187 3.90 10.71 2.38
C THR A 187 3.16 11.95 1.93
N MET A 188 2.40 12.50 2.82
CA MET A 188 1.82 13.83 2.69
C MET A 188 2.95 14.83 2.89
N SER A 189 3.94 14.80 1.99
CA SER A 189 4.87 15.90 1.83
C SER A 189 4.12 17.03 1.13
N ASP A 190 4.54 18.28 1.36
CA ASP A 190 3.99 19.47 0.68
C ASP A 190 4.19 19.45 -0.84
N SER A 191 4.86 18.44 -1.40
CA SER A 191 4.93 18.18 -2.84
C SER A 191 3.71 17.35 -3.25
N LYS A 192 2.81 17.98 -3.97
CA LYS A 192 1.45 17.49 -4.28
C LYS A 192 1.37 16.22 -5.15
N ASP A 193 2.48 15.67 -5.61
CA ASP A 193 2.50 14.67 -6.70
C ASP A 193 3.32 13.40 -6.41
N ASP A 194 3.86 13.22 -5.21
CA ASP A 194 4.77 12.09 -4.92
C ASP A 194 4.08 10.99 -4.10
N VAL A 195 4.15 9.76 -4.57
CA VAL A 195 3.75 8.55 -3.85
C VAL A 195 5.00 7.72 -3.55
N MET A 196 5.21 7.36 -2.29
CA MET A 196 6.29 6.46 -1.88
C MET A 196 5.82 5.00 -1.97
N ILE A 197 6.60 4.15 -2.62
CA ILE A 197 6.35 2.73 -2.83
C ILE A 197 7.44 1.91 -2.13
#